data_24eed4c1b9ad534d43d9cb760922d9f7
#
_entry.id   24eed4c1b9ad534d43d9cb760922d9f7
#
_cell.length_a   1.000
_cell.length_b   1.000
_cell.length_c   1.000
_cell.angle_alpha   90.00
_cell.angle_beta   90.00
_cell.angle_gamma   90.00
#
_symmetry.space_group_name_H-M   'P 1'
#
loop_
_entity.id
_entity.type
_entity.pdbx_description
1 polymer ?
#
loop_
_entity_poly.entity_id
_entity_poly.type
_entity_poly.pdbx_seq_one_letter_code
_entity_poly.pdbx_strand_id
1 'polypeptide(L)'
;MNSTHATLQSKDLSRAIEVEVYGDAGQPVIVLPEGDSSFASWSEGGMIDALAPLVDSGMMRLVCTDSVDLMGWYSRYAVPEYRLSNIKNFFKFVEKDLLPFVAATCEDNRPPVLAGAGMGALNACVLMLSKPQLFGGLLALSGTYDARRFVVGELPDGWEEVSPVDMVPALPQRGKAVRLLNGLPLAFVCGQDASEDGIDTQRALEQAFSDRGIDATFEYWGYDVRHDWEWWRKEAAEMLPAVLSPEGLADRRLSASLAYAEREAKHAATQLADAQARLAAARDALKIAKHDLDVTTKRAKQEEKSVTTCGEAEAELLKAARVAWAERDRVAKLLHDAESVANEAQAKADAATKSRRDAEWILGEARAAASAARANNEAAQESVTACEEEAASATREDALAQERLKKTQALIEEERAKAKAAAEHALELAHKPAAKKPAAKRSRSTRKSAATKEPTASKPAAAKPAATKVPATKKPVAKKVPAPAKATAKKPVAPAKSVPAAKSAPARKPTPKTAE
;
A
#
# COMPACT_ATOMS: atom_id res chain seq x y z
N MET A 1 11.92 -21.17 28.05
CA MET A 1 10.75 -21.79 27.37
C MET A 1 11.15 -23.19 26.89
N ASN A 2 10.38 -24.23 27.23
CA ASN A 2 10.61 -25.61 26.73
C ASN A 2 9.92 -25.74 25.36
N SER A 3 10.46 -26.64 24.52
CA SER A 3 9.76 -27.10 23.32
C SER A 3 9.71 -28.60 23.22
N THR A 4 8.71 -29.13 22.54
CA THR A 4 8.51 -30.54 22.29
C THR A 4 8.13 -30.75 20.82
N HIS A 5 8.91 -31.56 20.14
CA HIS A 5 8.70 -31.92 18.75
C HIS A 5 7.87 -33.20 18.61
N ALA A 6 6.96 -33.23 17.65
CA ALA A 6 6.11 -34.35 17.32
C ALA A 6 5.90 -34.51 15.82
N THR A 7 5.77 -35.74 15.35
CA THR A 7 5.44 -36.08 13.97
C THR A 7 4.06 -36.72 13.91
N LEU A 8 3.08 -36.10 13.28
CA LEU A 8 1.72 -36.60 13.14
C LEU A 8 1.51 -37.25 11.76
N GLN A 9 1.04 -38.49 11.74
CA GLN A 9 0.72 -39.18 10.49
C GLN A 9 -0.69 -38.84 10.04
N SER A 10 -0.82 -38.08 8.96
CA SER A 10 -2.12 -37.77 8.39
C SER A 10 -2.52 -38.73 7.29
N LYS A 11 -3.68 -39.36 7.47
CA LYS A 11 -4.27 -40.22 6.43
C LYS A 11 -4.83 -39.44 5.27
N ASP A 12 -5.46 -38.29 5.57
CA ASP A 12 -6.07 -37.42 4.55
C ASP A 12 -5.00 -36.78 3.62
N LEU A 13 -3.81 -36.47 4.16
CA LEU A 13 -2.66 -35.94 3.41
C LEU A 13 -1.70 -37.03 2.91
N SER A 14 -1.85 -38.27 3.39
CA SER A 14 -0.94 -39.40 3.07
C SER A 14 0.53 -39.08 3.34
N ARG A 15 0.82 -38.27 4.36
CA ARG A 15 2.18 -37.88 4.77
C ARG A 15 2.26 -37.59 6.27
N ALA A 16 3.49 -37.56 6.76
CA ALA A 16 3.81 -37.00 8.06
C ALA A 16 3.76 -35.47 8.03
N ILE A 17 3.30 -34.89 9.12
CA ILE A 17 3.27 -33.43 9.38
C ILE A 17 4.04 -33.20 10.68
N GLU A 18 4.99 -32.30 10.62
CA GLU A 18 5.80 -31.96 11.78
C GLU A 18 5.08 -30.88 12.62
N VAL A 19 5.21 -31.02 13.93
CA VAL A 19 4.59 -30.14 14.92
C VAL A 19 5.60 -29.83 16.01
N GLU A 20 5.75 -28.57 16.36
CA GLU A 20 6.55 -28.12 17.50
C GLU A 20 5.65 -27.41 18.51
N VAL A 21 5.70 -27.85 19.76
CA VAL A 21 4.94 -27.23 20.86
C VAL A 21 5.90 -26.46 21.75
N TYR A 22 5.65 -25.17 21.94
CA TYR A 22 6.42 -24.31 22.82
C TYR A 22 5.59 -23.95 24.07
N GLY A 23 6.21 -24.19 25.24
CA GLY A 23 5.60 -23.92 26.55
C GLY A 23 4.88 -25.12 27.16
N ASP A 24 4.75 -25.08 28.50
CA ASP A 24 4.25 -26.19 29.31
C ASP A 24 2.83 -25.98 29.80
N ALA A 25 2.31 -24.73 29.76
CA ALA A 25 1.01 -24.36 30.30
C ALA A 25 0.29 -23.29 29.46
N GLY A 26 -1.00 -23.08 29.74
CA GLY A 26 -1.81 -22.05 29.11
C GLY A 26 -2.66 -22.55 27.95
N GLN A 27 -3.52 -21.65 27.46
CA GLN A 27 -4.43 -21.95 26.34
C GLN A 27 -3.61 -22.28 25.08
N PRO A 28 -3.91 -23.37 24.36
CA PRO A 28 -3.25 -23.69 23.12
C PRO A 28 -3.53 -22.62 22.04
N VAL A 29 -2.47 -22.19 21.35
CA VAL A 29 -2.56 -21.36 20.16
C VAL A 29 -1.97 -22.18 19.01
N ILE A 30 -2.80 -22.63 18.10
CA ILE A 30 -2.38 -23.33 16.89
C ILE A 30 -1.88 -22.30 15.90
N VAL A 31 -0.62 -22.41 15.55
CA VAL A 31 0.09 -21.53 14.63
C VAL A 31 0.16 -22.17 13.26
N LEU A 32 -0.45 -21.51 12.29
CA LEU A 32 -0.36 -21.89 10.88
C LEU A 32 0.78 -21.11 10.21
N PRO A 33 1.67 -21.80 9.46
CA PRO A 33 2.90 -21.23 8.98
C PRO A 33 2.69 -20.21 7.86
N GLU A 34 3.68 -19.36 7.65
CA GLU A 34 3.79 -18.47 6.51
C GLU A 34 4.88 -18.98 5.53
N GLY A 35 4.70 -18.69 4.24
CA GLY A 35 5.71 -18.79 3.20
C GLY A 35 6.04 -20.23 2.77
N ASP A 36 6.94 -20.87 3.46
CA ASP A 36 7.50 -22.16 3.07
C ASP A 36 6.71 -23.38 3.57
N SER A 37 5.59 -23.15 4.26
CA SER A 37 4.74 -24.20 4.84
C SER A 37 5.36 -24.95 6.02
N SER A 38 6.42 -24.43 6.63
CA SER A 38 7.17 -25.09 7.72
C SER A 38 6.66 -24.69 9.10
N PHE A 39 6.58 -25.66 10.02
CA PHE A 39 6.34 -25.39 11.44
C PHE A 39 7.38 -24.46 12.05
N ALA A 40 8.58 -24.39 11.47
CA ALA A 40 9.68 -23.55 11.94
C ALA A 40 9.53 -22.08 11.53
N SER A 41 8.60 -21.73 10.63
CA SER A 41 8.49 -20.38 10.06
C SER A 41 8.39 -19.28 11.13
N TRP A 42 7.60 -19.51 12.20
CA TRP A 42 7.48 -18.55 13.29
C TRP A 42 8.75 -18.47 14.16
N SER A 43 9.45 -19.57 14.33
CA SER A 43 10.73 -19.60 15.03
C SER A 43 11.82 -18.86 14.23
N GLU A 44 11.94 -19.17 12.95
CA GLU A 44 12.88 -18.52 12.04
C GLU A 44 12.58 -17.02 11.86
N GLY A 45 11.29 -16.65 11.87
CA GLY A 45 10.84 -15.28 11.90
C GLY A 45 11.05 -14.55 13.25
N GLY A 46 11.58 -15.23 14.27
CA GLY A 46 11.81 -14.66 15.61
C GLY A 46 10.52 -14.41 16.40
N MET A 47 9.40 -14.98 15.97
CA MET A 47 8.10 -14.80 16.63
C MET A 47 8.06 -15.51 17.99
N ILE A 48 8.70 -16.68 18.09
CA ILE A 48 8.75 -17.46 19.32
C ILE A 48 9.45 -16.66 20.43
N ASP A 49 10.56 -15.98 20.11
CA ASP A 49 11.28 -15.14 21.07
C ASP A 49 10.45 -13.91 21.47
N ALA A 50 9.74 -13.30 20.51
CA ALA A 50 8.87 -12.16 20.78
C ALA A 50 7.69 -12.51 21.70
N LEU A 51 7.19 -13.74 21.61
CA LEU A 51 6.07 -14.25 22.41
C LEU A 51 6.51 -14.99 23.68
N ALA A 52 7.80 -15.20 23.90
CA ALA A 52 8.33 -15.88 25.07
C ALA A 52 7.77 -15.36 26.40
N PRO A 53 7.61 -14.06 26.64
CA PRO A 53 7.01 -13.57 27.88
C PRO A 53 5.58 -14.09 28.15
N LEU A 54 4.77 -14.28 27.11
CA LEU A 54 3.41 -14.80 27.20
C LEU A 54 3.39 -16.29 27.46
N VAL A 55 4.29 -17.03 26.81
CA VAL A 55 4.45 -18.47 26.98
C VAL A 55 5.03 -18.79 28.37
N ASP A 56 6.10 -18.13 28.77
CA ASP A 56 6.76 -18.33 30.06
C ASP A 56 5.87 -17.94 31.26
N SER A 57 4.94 -17.00 31.05
CA SER A 57 3.92 -16.68 32.06
C SER A 57 2.85 -17.75 32.22
N GLY A 58 2.78 -18.74 31.32
CA GLY A 58 1.74 -19.75 31.29
C GLY A 58 0.38 -19.23 30.79
N MET A 59 0.35 -18.08 30.12
CA MET A 59 -0.86 -17.54 29.51
C MET A 59 -1.31 -18.40 28.33
N MET A 60 -0.35 -18.83 27.52
CA MET A 60 -0.57 -19.67 26.34
C MET A 60 0.58 -20.63 26.10
N ARG A 61 0.34 -21.62 25.26
CA ARG A 61 1.37 -22.41 24.60
C ARG A 61 1.17 -22.35 23.09
N LEU A 62 2.26 -22.37 22.33
CA LEU A 62 2.20 -22.32 20.87
C LEU A 62 2.31 -23.74 20.31
N VAL A 63 1.46 -24.08 19.35
CA VAL A 63 1.48 -25.35 18.62
C VAL A 63 1.70 -25.03 17.15
N CYS A 64 2.95 -25.02 16.72
CA CYS A 64 3.37 -24.71 15.35
C CYS A 64 3.34 -25.99 14.51
N THR A 65 2.67 -25.97 13.38
CA THR A 65 2.53 -27.12 12.49
C THR A 65 3.00 -26.81 11.08
N ASP A 66 3.49 -27.84 10.36
CA ASP A 66 3.60 -27.72 8.90
C ASP A 66 2.24 -27.50 8.25
N SER A 67 2.26 -26.96 7.03
CA SER A 67 1.09 -26.89 6.15
C SER A 67 1.38 -27.54 4.78
N VAL A 68 0.45 -27.40 3.86
CA VAL A 68 0.59 -27.90 2.47
C VAL A 68 0.48 -26.77 1.44
N ASP A 69 0.78 -25.56 1.82
CA ASP A 69 0.55 -24.35 0.99
C ASP A 69 1.35 -24.41 -0.31
N LEU A 70 2.57 -24.99 -0.29
CA LEU A 70 3.36 -25.23 -1.51
C LEU A 70 2.70 -26.22 -2.48
N MET A 71 1.82 -27.10 -2.01
CA MET A 71 1.06 -28.05 -2.82
C MET A 71 -0.37 -27.54 -3.11
N GLY A 72 -0.83 -26.57 -2.35
CA GLY A 72 -2.14 -25.92 -2.45
C GLY A 72 -2.07 -24.53 -3.07
N TRP A 73 -2.00 -23.53 -2.22
CA TRP A 73 -2.08 -22.10 -2.61
C TRP A 73 -0.99 -21.69 -3.59
N TYR A 74 0.27 -22.08 -3.36
CA TYR A 74 1.42 -21.65 -4.15
C TYR A 74 1.78 -22.58 -5.30
N SER A 75 1.11 -23.72 -5.46
CA SER A 75 1.40 -24.64 -6.57
C SER A 75 0.99 -24.02 -7.92
N ARG A 76 1.99 -23.65 -8.73
CA ARG A 76 1.76 -23.00 -10.04
C ARG A 76 1.52 -24.01 -11.18
N TYR A 77 1.85 -25.28 -10.98
CA TYR A 77 1.85 -26.31 -12.03
C TYR A 77 0.75 -27.37 -11.84
N ALA A 78 0.20 -27.47 -10.65
CA ALA A 78 -0.87 -28.40 -10.37
C ALA A 78 -2.23 -27.82 -10.82
N VAL A 79 -3.11 -28.72 -11.27
CA VAL A 79 -4.50 -28.36 -11.63
C VAL A 79 -5.25 -27.85 -10.40
N PRO A 80 -6.22 -26.93 -10.58
CA PRO A 80 -6.92 -26.29 -9.46
C PRO A 80 -7.60 -27.29 -8.52
N GLU A 81 -8.16 -28.37 -9.03
CA GLU A 81 -8.87 -29.39 -8.25
C GLU A 81 -7.92 -30.14 -7.31
N TYR A 82 -6.71 -30.46 -7.78
CA TYR A 82 -5.68 -31.09 -6.95
C TYR A 82 -5.20 -30.14 -5.83
N ARG A 83 -4.99 -28.87 -6.17
CA ARG A 83 -4.61 -27.80 -5.23
C ARG A 83 -5.68 -27.66 -4.14
N LEU A 84 -6.95 -27.51 -4.53
CA LEU A 84 -8.07 -27.40 -3.62
C LEU A 84 -8.21 -28.63 -2.73
N SER A 85 -8.01 -29.83 -3.31
CA SER A 85 -8.02 -31.09 -2.53
C SER A 85 -6.95 -31.10 -1.43
N ASN A 86 -5.73 -30.64 -1.72
CA ASN A 86 -4.67 -30.54 -0.70
C ASN A 86 -5.04 -29.54 0.39
N ILE A 87 -5.57 -28.37 0.03
CA ILE A 87 -6.03 -27.36 0.99
C ILE A 87 -7.13 -27.95 1.91
N LYS A 88 -8.15 -28.56 1.33
CA LYS A 88 -9.25 -29.20 2.10
C LYS A 88 -8.76 -30.38 2.94
N ASN A 89 -7.78 -31.15 2.48
CA ASN A 89 -7.20 -32.25 3.24
C ASN A 89 -6.32 -31.76 4.40
N PHE A 90 -5.66 -30.62 4.24
CA PHE A 90 -4.97 -29.97 5.35
C PHE A 90 -5.94 -29.55 6.46
N PHE A 91 -7.09 -28.99 6.11
CA PHE A 91 -8.11 -28.65 7.10
C PHE A 91 -8.69 -29.88 7.81
N LYS A 92 -8.83 -31.02 7.10
CA LYS A 92 -9.19 -32.29 7.74
C LYS A 92 -8.09 -32.80 8.67
N PHE A 93 -6.81 -32.64 8.31
CA PHE A 93 -5.70 -32.96 9.21
C PHE A 93 -5.78 -32.14 10.49
N VAL A 94 -6.02 -30.82 10.39
CA VAL A 94 -6.19 -29.99 11.60
C VAL A 94 -7.34 -30.51 12.46
N GLU A 95 -8.48 -30.83 11.87
CA GLU A 95 -9.67 -31.33 12.61
C GLU A 95 -9.46 -32.72 13.21
N LYS A 96 -8.85 -33.66 12.47
CA LYS A 96 -8.84 -35.09 12.85
C LYS A 96 -7.57 -35.55 13.54
N ASP A 97 -6.46 -34.90 13.26
CA ASP A 97 -5.15 -35.33 13.73
C ASP A 97 -4.54 -34.32 14.71
N LEU A 98 -4.50 -33.02 14.33
CA LEU A 98 -3.88 -31.97 15.14
C LEU A 98 -4.70 -31.61 16.38
N LEU A 99 -5.99 -31.37 16.25
CA LEU A 99 -6.84 -31.04 17.41
C LEU A 99 -6.88 -32.15 18.48
N PRO A 100 -7.01 -33.46 18.12
CA PRO A 100 -6.87 -34.53 19.10
C PRO A 100 -5.48 -34.59 19.74
N PHE A 101 -4.40 -34.33 19.00
CA PHE A 101 -3.07 -34.23 19.55
C PHE A 101 -2.95 -33.11 20.56
N VAL A 102 -3.46 -31.91 20.23
CA VAL A 102 -3.50 -30.76 21.15
C VAL A 102 -4.29 -31.11 22.41
N ALA A 103 -5.45 -31.73 22.29
CA ALA A 103 -6.28 -32.14 23.43
C ALA A 103 -5.59 -33.21 24.31
N ALA A 104 -4.75 -34.07 23.72
CA ALA A 104 -4.03 -35.11 24.45
C ALA A 104 -2.76 -34.60 25.14
N THR A 105 -2.14 -33.55 24.60
CA THR A 105 -0.83 -33.06 25.07
C THR A 105 -0.92 -31.77 25.89
N CYS A 106 -2.05 -31.03 25.78
CA CYS A 106 -2.28 -29.81 26.51
C CYS A 106 -3.27 -30.03 27.64
N GLU A 107 -2.89 -29.72 28.88
CA GLU A 107 -3.77 -29.84 30.06
C GLU A 107 -4.89 -28.81 30.10
N ASP A 108 -4.75 -27.69 29.38
CA ASP A 108 -5.78 -26.66 29.28
C ASP A 108 -6.88 -27.09 28.31
N ASN A 109 -8.08 -27.23 28.82
CA ASN A 109 -9.24 -27.72 28.06
C ASN A 109 -9.97 -26.62 27.28
N ARG A 110 -9.49 -25.36 27.29
CA ARG A 110 -10.07 -24.31 26.46
C ARG A 110 -9.85 -24.65 24.97
N PRO A 111 -10.83 -24.36 24.11
CA PRO A 111 -10.63 -24.52 22.68
C PRO A 111 -9.39 -23.75 22.22
N PRO A 112 -8.56 -24.31 21.31
CA PRO A 112 -7.36 -23.64 20.85
C PRO A 112 -7.70 -22.38 20.04
N VAL A 113 -6.91 -21.33 20.22
CA VAL A 113 -6.94 -20.13 19.36
C VAL A 113 -6.16 -20.44 18.08
N LEU A 114 -6.64 -19.97 16.94
CA LEU A 114 -5.90 -20.00 15.69
C LEU A 114 -5.06 -18.73 15.53
N ALA A 115 -3.82 -18.87 15.10
CA ALA A 115 -2.96 -17.76 14.77
C ALA A 115 -2.20 -18.02 13.46
N GLY A 116 -1.97 -16.99 12.67
CA GLY A 116 -1.17 -17.09 11.46
C GLY A 116 -0.84 -15.72 10.89
N ALA A 117 0.25 -15.64 10.12
CA ALA A 117 0.61 -14.48 9.33
C ALA A 117 0.53 -14.85 7.84
N GLY A 118 0.27 -13.87 6.97
CA GLY A 118 0.20 -14.06 5.53
C GLY A 118 -0.69 -15.23 5.10
N MET A 119 -0.11 -16.28 4.55
CA MET A 119 -0.84 -17.50 4.17
C MET A 119 -1.42 -18.24 5.38
N GLY A 120 -0.69 -18.25 6.50
CA GLY A 120 -1.19 -18.81 7.74
C GLY A 120 -2.45 -18.09 8.23
N ALA A 121 -2.55 -16.78 8.03
CA ALA A 121 -3.74 -15.99 8.36
C ALA A 121 -4.95 -16.38 7.49
N LEU A 122 -4.74 -16.60 6.20
CA LEU A 122 -5.78 -17.11 5.30
C LEU A 122 -6.29 -18.48 5.78
N ASN A 123 -5.37 -19.43 6.00
CA ASN A 123 -5.73 -20.77 6.45
C ASN A 123 -6.47 -20.76 7.79
N ALA A 124 -6.02 -19.93 8.74
CA ALA A 124 -6.67 -19.74 10.03
C ALA A 124 -8.10 -19.18 9.88
N CYS A 125 -8.28 -18.19 9.01
CA CYS A 125 -9.57 -17.60 8.73
C CYS A 125 -10.53 -18.62 8.10
N VAL A 126 -10.09 -19.40 7.10
CA VAL A 126 -10.91 -20.45 6.47
C VAL A 126 -11.32 -21.52 7.48
N LEU A 127 -10.41 -21.98 8.32
CA LEU A 127 -10.69 -22.94 9.40
C LEU A 127 -11.73 -22.36 10.38
N MET A 128 -11.54 -21.13 10.84
CA MET A 128 -12.45 -20.45 11.74
C MET A 128 -13.86 -20.32 11.15
N LEU A 129 -13.97 -19.88 9.89
CA LEU A 129 -15.27 -19.74 9.22
C LEU A 129 -15.94 -21.09 8.97
N SER A 130 -15.17 -22.14 8.65
CA SER A 130 -15.69 -23.47 8.37
C SER A 130 -16.15 -24.21 9.63
N LYS A 131 -15.45 -24.05 10.75
CA LYS A 131 -15.65 -24.85 11.96
C LYS A 131 -15.51 -24.00 13.24
N PRO A 132 -16.28 -22.90 13.39
CA PRO A 132 -16.11 -21.98 14.52
C PRO A 132 -16.29 -22.62 15.89
N GLN A 133 -16.99 -23.76 15.97
CA GLN A 133 -17.20 -24.50 17.23
C GLN A 133 -15.97 -25.23 17.76
N LEU A 134 -14.91 -25.36 16.96
CA LEU A 134 -13.69 -26.08 17.33
C LEU A 134 -12.61 -25.19 17.94
N PHE A 135 -12.77 -23.87 17.82
CA PHE A 135 -11.71 -22.92 18.15
C PHE A 135 -12.19 -21.90 19.18
N GLY A 136 -11.24 -21.35 19.93
CA GLY A 136 -11.47 -20.38 20.99
C GLY A 136 -11.25 -18.92 20.57
N GLY A 137 -10.75 -18.68 19.35
CA GLY A 137 -10.46 -17.34 18.84
C GLY A 137 -9.56 -17.38 17.60
N LEU A 138 -9.29 -16.20 17.04
CA LEU A 138 -8.48 -16.03 15.84
C LEU A 138 -7.60 -14.78 15.95
N LEU A 139 -6.31 -14.94 15.64
CA LEU A 139 -5.43 -13.84 15.28
C LEU A 139 -4.90 -14.06 13.86
N ALA A 140 -5.26 -13.18 12.96
CA ALA A 140 -4.87 -13.23 11.55
C ALA A 140 -4.10 -11.96 11.18
N LEU A 141 -2.81 -12.13 10.82
CA LEU A 141 -1.88 -11.03 10.53
C LEU A 141 -1.62 -10.97 9.02
N SER A 142 -1.86 -9.81 8.40
CA SER A 142 -1.56 -9.53 6.97
C SER A 142 -2.05 -10.61 6.00
N GLY A 143 -3.23 -11.16 6.21
CA GLY A 143 -3.78 -12.23 5.36
C GLY A 143 -4.33 -11.72 4.03
N THR A 144 -4.29 -12.58 3.02
CA THR A 144 -4.98 -12.37 1.74
C THR A 144 -6.23 -13.24 1.67
N TYR A 145 -7.42 -12.65 1.78
CA TYR A 145 -8.68 -13.37 2.03
C TYR A 145 -9.53 -13.64 0.79
N ASP A 146 -8.98 -13.41 -0.40
CA ASP A 146 -9.61 -13.72 -1.69
C ASP A 146 -8.81 -14.80 -2.43
N ALA A 147 -9.41 -15.97 -2.62
CA ALA A 147 -8.77 -17.09 -3.32
C ALA A 147 -8.43 -16.78 -4.79
N ARG A 148 -9.05 -15.77 -5.40
CA ARG A 148 -8.74 -15.29 -6.76
C ARG A 148 -7.30 -14.81 -6.91
N ARG A 149 -6.65 -14.41 -5.82
CA ARG A 149 -5.24 -14.02 -5.81
C ARG A 149 -4.28 -15.18 -6.12
N PHE A 150 -4.74 -16.41 -5.94
CA PHE A 150 -3.92 -17.62 -6.07
C PHE A 150 -4.24 -18.45 -7.31
N VAL A 151 -5.20 -18.05 -8.12
CA VAL A 151 -5.58 -18.74 -9.37
C VAL A 151 -5.50 -17.78 -10.55
N VAL A 152 -5.34 -18.34 -11.75
CA VAL A 152 -5.32 -17.57 -12.99
C VAL A 152 -6.66 -17.71 -13.69
N GLY A 153 -7.29 -16.60 -14.03
CA GLY A 153 -8.59 -16.58 -14.68
C GLY A 153 -9.76 -16.55 -13.68
N GLU A 154 -10.88 -17.19 -14.06
CA GLU A 154 -12.04 -17.30 -13.18
C GLU A 154 -11.76 -18.23 -12.00
N LEU A 155 -12.43 -18.00 -10.87
CA LEU A 155 -12.30 -18.85 -9.69
C LEU A 155 -12.91 -20.22 -10.01
N PRO A 156 -12.12 -21.33 -9.91
CA PRO A 156 -12.64 -22.66 -10.22
C PRO A 156 -13.68 -23.11 -9.19
N ASP A 157 -14.59 -23.98 -9.59
CA ASP A 157 -15.66 -24.51 -8.74
C ASP A 157 -15.11 -25.08 -7.42
N GLY A 158 -15.76 -24.75 -6.32
CA GLY A 158 -15.41 -25.19 -4.97
C GLY A 158 -14.30 -24.38 -4.28
N TRP A 159 -13.64 -23.45 -4.98
CA TRP A 159 -12.66 -22.54 -4.37
C TRP A 159 -13.29 -21.44 -3.53
N GLU A 160 -14.57 -21.12 -3.78
CA GLU A 160 -15.37 -20.23 -2.95
C GLU A 160 -15.51 -20.75 -1.51
N GLU A 161 -15.40 -22.06 -1.29
CA GLU A 161 -15.43 -22.69 0.04
C GLU A 161 -14.14 -22.45 0.87
N VAL A 162 -13.09 -21.95 0.23
CA VAL A 162 -11.80 -21.61 0.86
C VAL A 162 -11.41 -20.15 0.65
N SER A 163 -12.34 -19.34 0.17
CA SER A 163 -12.21 -17.89 -0.06
C SER A 163 -13.03 -17.13 0.98
N PRO A 164 -12.45 -16.59 2.05
CA PRO A 164 -13.19 -15.92 3.11
C PRO A 164 -14.16 -14.83 2.61
N VAL A 165 -13.77 -14.04 1.61
CA VAL A 165 -14.64 -13.00 1.02
C VAL A 165 -15.87 -13.58 0.32
N ASP A 166 -15.85 -14.85 -0.10
CA ASP A 166 -17.00 -15.56 -0.67
C ASP A 166 -17.73 -16.38 0.41
N MET A 167 -17.00 -16.97 1.37
CA MET A 167 -17.57 -17.77 2.46
C MET A 167 -18.51 -16.96 3.34
N VAL A 168 -18.11 -15.75 3.74
CA VAL A 168 -18.89 -14.91 4.67
C VAL A 168 -20.24 -14.51 4.07
N PRO A 169 -20.32 -13.99 2.83
CA PRO A 169 -21.62 -13.72 2.19
C PRO A 169 -22.50 -14.95 2.02
N ALA A 170 -21.95 -16.16 1.94
CA ALA A 170 -22.70 -17.41 1.84
C ALA A 170 -23.32 -17.85 3.17
N LEU A 171 -22.85 -17.33 4.32
CA LEU A 171 -23.41 -17.67 5.64
C LEU A 171 -24.84 -17.15 5.78
N PRO A 172 -25.78 -17.95 6.31
CA PRO A 172 -27.12 -17.47 6.66
C PRO A 172 -27.05 -16.36 7.73
N GLN A 173 -27.65 -15.21 7.47
CA GLN A 173 -27.53 -13.99 8.28
C GLN A 173 -27.82 -14.17 9.78
N ARG A 174 -28.66 -15.09 10.17
CA ARG A 174 -28.94 -15.45 11.58
C ARG A 174 -28.62 -16.91 11.85
N GLY A 175 -27.67 -17.47 11.09
CA GLY A 175 -27.27 -18.86 11.15
C GLY A 175 -26.54 -19.22 12.45
N LYS A 176 -26.36 -20.51 12.70
CA LYS A 176 -25.60 -21.02 13.83
C LYS A 176 -24.13 -20.53 13.76
N ALA A 177 -23.53 -20.52 12.57
CA ALA A 177 -22.15 -20.08 12.38
C ALA A 177 -21.95 -18.61 12.81
N VAL A 178 -22.84 -17.71 12.35
CA VAL A 178 -22.78 -16.27 12.74
C VAL A 178 -22.89 -16.09 14.26
N ARG A 179 -23.80 -16.83 14.91
CA ARG A 179 -23.91 -16.76 16.37
C ARG A 179 -22.68 -17.29 17.11
N LEU A 180 -22.05 -18.33 16.58
CA LEU A 180 -20.79 -18.86 17.15
C LEU A 180 -19.65 -17.87 16.97
N LEU A 181 -19.48 -17.32 15.76
CA LEU A 181 -18.44 -16.33 15.47
C LEU A 181 -18.57 -15.08 16.34
N ASN A 182 -19.79 -14.60 16.60
CA ASN A 182 -20.04 -13.46 17.50
C ASN A 182 -19.72 -13.74 18.99
N GLY A 183 -19.55 -15.00 19.36
CA GLY A 183 -19.09 -15.40 20.69
C GLY A 183 -17.59 -15.60 20.81
N LEU A 184 -16.82 -15.36 19.73
CA LEU A 184 -15.39 -15.61 19.66
C LEU A 184 -14.59 -14.30 19.51
N PRO A 185 -13.43 -14.19 20.14
CA PRO A 185 -12.48 -13.13 19.90
C PRO A 185 -11.82 -13.32 18.52
N LEU A 186 -12.20 -12.50 17.56
CA LEU A 186 -11.68 -12.53 16.20
C LEU A 186 -10.91 -11.24 15.92
N ALA A 187 -9.63 -11.35 15.59
CA ALA A 187 -8.78 -10.20 15.29
C ALA A 187 -8.05 -10.39 13.95
N PHE A 188 -8.14 -9.36 13.12
CA PHE A 188 -7.48 -9.24 11.82
C PHE A 188 -6.64 -7.97 11.85
N VAL A 189 -5.36 -8.09 11.60
CA VAL A 189 -4.41 -6.97 11.66
C VAL A 189 -3.57 -6.94 10.41
N CYS A 190 -3.35 -5.79 9.83
CA CYS A 190 -2.35 -5.58 8.79
C CYS A 190 -1.79 -4.16 8.83
N GLY A 191 -0.66 -3.95 8.17
CA GLY A 191 -0.12 -2.63 7.89
C GLY A 191 -0.87 -1.91 6.77
N GLN A 192 -0.35 -0.75 6.38
CA GLN A 192 -0.85 0.04 5.26
C GLN A 192 0.28 0.45 4.29
N ASP A 193 1.48 -0.14 4.43
CA ASP A 193 2.57 0.04 3.48
C ASP A 193 2.22 -0.61 2.12
N ALA A 194 2.89 -0.15 1.06
CA ALA A 194 2.69 -0.69 -0.29
C ALA A 194 3.03 -2.19 -0.46
N SER A 195 3.71 -2.80 0.52
CA SER A 195 3.99 -4.24 0.56
C SER A 195 2.82 -5.09 1.08
N GLU A 196 1.75 -4.47 1.60
CA GLU A 196 0.57 -5.17 2.10
C GLU A 196 -0.42 -5.52 0.97
N ASP A 197 -0.03 -6.50 0.16
CA ASP A 197 -0.82 -6.93 -1.01
C ASP A 197 -2.25 -7.43 -0.69
N GLY A 198 -2.49 -7.84 0.56
CA GLY A 198 -3.78 -8.39 1.02
C GLY A 198 -4.76 -7.38 1.61
N ILE A 199 -4.36 -6.12 1.80
CA ILE A 199 -5.15 -5.11 2.54
C ILE A 199 -6.54 -4.85 1.93
N ASP A 200 -6.67 -4.84 0.62
CA ASP A 200 -7.95 -4.68 -0.06
C ASP A 200 -8.89 -5.87 0.19
N THR A 201 -8.34 -7.08 0.28
CA THR A 201 -9.11 -8.29 0.62
C THR A 201 -9.51 -8.31 2.09
N GLN A 202 -8.67 -7.75 2.99
CA GLN A 202 -9.03 -7.58 4.39
C GLN A 202 -10.19 -6.57 4.55
N ARG A 203 -10.15 -5.45 3.85
CA ARG A 203 -11.25 -4.47 3.83
C ARG A 203 -12.54 -5.06 3.25
N ALA A 204 -12.43 -5.86 2.20
CA ALA A 204 -13.58 -6.58 1.64
C ALA A 204 -14.17 -7.59 2.63
N LEU A 205 -13.30 -8.29 3.38
CA LEU A 205 -13.71 -9.21 4.43
C LEU A 205 -14.38 -8.48 5.60
N GLU A 206 -13.82 -7.35 6.05
CA GLU A 206 -14.42 -6.49 7.09
C GLU A 206 -15.83 -6.05 6.70
N GLN A 207 -16.01 -5.58 5.45
CA GLN A 207 -17.34 -5.22 4.95
C GLN A 207 -18.29 -6.42 4.95
N ALA A 208 -17.82 -7.60 4.50
CA ALA A 208 -18.62 -8.81 4.49
C ALA A 208 -19.04 -9.25 5.92
N PHE A 209 -18.14 -9.13 6.91
CA PHE A 209 -18.43 -9.37 8.32
C PHE A 209 -19.51 -8.41 8.83
N SER A 210 -19.34 -7.12 8.57
CA SER A 210 -20.32 -6.08 8.92
C SER A 210 -21.69 -6.36 8.31
N ASP A 211 -21.77 -6.69 7.03
CA ASP A 211 -23.02 -6.98 6.32
C ASP A 211 -23.74 -8.23 6.88
N ARG A 212 -22.98 -9.18 7.43
CA ARG A 212 -23.51 -10.39 8.08
C ARG A 212 -23.78 -10.21 9.57
N GLY A 213 -23.39 -9.09 10.17
CA GLY A 213 -23.49 -8.84 11.58
C GLY A 213 -22.59 -9.78 12.40
N ILE A 214 -21.38 -10.03 11.88
CA ILE A 214 -20.33 -10.77 12.60
C ILE A 214 -19.39 -9.75 13.22
N ASP A 215 -19.27 -9.82 14.54
CA ASP A 215 -18.35 -9.00 15.31
C ASP A 215 -16.92 -9.51 15.19
N ALA A 216 -16.01 -8.65 14.73
CA ALA A 216 -14.58 -8.90 14.71
C ALA A 216 -13.81 -7.58 14.88
N THR A 217 -12.57 -7.67 15.29
CA THR A 217 -11.66 -6.53 15.34
C THR A 217 -10.84 -6.51 14.08
N PHE A 218 -10.93 -5.44 13.31
CA PHE A 218 -10.08 -5.18 12.16
C PHE A 218 -9.19 -3.97 12.49
N GLU A 219 -7.87 -4.18 12.48
CA GLU A 219 -6.90 -3.12 12.73
C GLU A 219 -6.03 -2.92 11.49
N TYR A 220 -5.86 -1.64 11.13
CA TYR A 220 -4.98 -1.20 10.05
C TYR A 220 -3.90 -0.30 10.67
N TRP A 221 -2.71 -0.86 10.86
CA TRP A 221 -1.60 -0.16 11.49
C TRP A 221 -1.02 0.90 10.55
N GLY A 222 0.05 1.57 10.92
CA GLY A 222 0.58 2.72 10.17
C GLY A 222 0.96 2.44 8.72
N TYR A 223 1.11 3.51 7.95
CA TYR A 223 1.54 3.44 6.53
C TYR A 223 3.00 3.04 6.36
N ASP A 224 3.75 2.94 7.44
CA ASP A 224 5.12 2.43 7.54
C ASP A 224 5.18 0.97 7.99
N VAL A 225 4.03 0.37 8.28
CA VAL A 225 3.90 -1.03 8.73
C VAL A 225 3.81 -1.94 7.51
N ARG A 226 4.80 -2.84 7.38
CA ARG A 226 5.02 -3.67 6.20
C ARG A 226 4.64 -5.12 6.45
N HIS A 227 4.42 -5.84 5.37
CA HIS A 227 4.21 -7.29 5.34
C HIS A 227 5.51 -8.04 5.64
N ASP A 228 5.96 -8.00 6.91
CA ASP A 228 7.20 -8.64 7.33
C ASP A 228 7.19 -9.09 8.81
N TRP A 229 8.16 -9.95 9.16
CA TRP A 229 8.32 -10.49 10.50
C TRP A 229 8.59 -9.43 11.57
N GLU A 230 9.17 -8.30 11.22
CA GLU A 230 9.42 -7.23 12.21
C GLU A 230 8.11 -6.71 12.78
N TRP A 231 7.13 -6.49 11.91
CA TRP A 231 5.82 -5.98 12.30
C TRP A 231 4.92 -7.06 12.87
N TRP A 232 4.88 -8.25 12.27
CA TRP A 232 4.08 -9.35 12.80
C TRP A 232 4.45 -9.73 14.23
N ARG A 233 5.74 -9.64 14.63
CA ARG A 233 6.15 -9.84 16.02
C ARG A 233 5.52 -8.82 16.97
N LYS A 234 5.47 -7.56 16.58
CA LYS A 234 4.87 -6.48 17.37
C LYS A 234 3.35 -6.66 17.46
N GLU A 235 2.72 -6.92 16.32
CA GLU A 235 1.28 -7.16 16.22
C GLU A 235 0.86 -8.37 17.05
N ALA A 236 1.55 -9.50 16.92
CA ALA A 236 1.24 -10.71 17.69
C ALA A 236 1.41 -10.50 19.18
N ALA A 237 2.52 -9.88 19.62
CA ALA A 237 2.78 -9.62 21.04
C ALA A 237 1.75 -8.69 21.67
N GLU A 238 1.20 -7.76 20.89
CA GLU A 238 0.17 -6.82 21.34
C GLU A 238 -1.24 -7.42 21.29
N MET A 239 -1.54 -8.25 20.27
CA MET A 239 -2.89 -8.72 20.01
C MET A 239 -3.23 -10.05 20.72
N LEU A 240 -2.28 -10.96 20.86
CA LEU A 240 -2.56 -12.27 21.49
C LEU A 240 -3.12 -12.15 22.90
N PRO A 241 -2.61 -11.28 23.78
CA PRO A 241 -3.22 -11.09 25.09
C PRO A 241 -4.70 -10.68 25.04
N ALA A 242 -5.06 -9.84 24.07
CA ALA A 242 -6.44 -9.40 23.89
C ALA A 242 -7.34 -10.52 23.31
N VAL A 243 -6.81 -11.32 22.37
CA VAL A 243 -7.55 -12.48 21.81
C VAL A 243 -7.74 -13.59 22.86
N LEU A 244 -6.79 -13.76 23.75
CA LEU A 244 -6.88 -14.73 24.86
C LEU A 244 -7.75 -14.23 26.02
N SER A 245 -8.14 -12.95 26.00
CA SER A 245 -9.06 -12.33 26.98
C SER A 245 -10.20 -11.62 26.23
N PRO A 246 -11.41 -12.20 26.20
CA PRO A 246 -12.53 -11.64 25.44
C PRO A 246 -12.87 -10.19 25.81
N GLU A 247 -12.74 -9.83 27.08
CA GLU A 247 -12.99 -8.47 27.59
C GLU A 247 -11.97 -7.46 27.02
N GLY A 248 -10.69 -7.86 26.95
CA GLY A 248 -9.63 -7.03 26.38
C GLY A 248 -9.83 -6.72 24.89
N LEU A 249 -10.38 -7.65 24.12
CA LEU A 249 -10.63 -7.44 22.69
C LEU A 249 -11.82 -6.49 22.43
N ALA A 250 -12.85 -6.50 23.29
CA ALA A 250 -13.98 -5.59 23.16
C ALA A 250 -13.57 -4.13 23.39
N ASP A 251 -12.81 -3.84 24.45
CA ASP A 251 -12.26 -2.50 24.72
C ASP A 251 -11.30 -2.05 23.62
N ARG A 252 -10.48 -2.98 23.12
CA ARG A 252 -9.53 -2.69 22.05
C ARG A 252 -10.23 -2.35 20.73
N ARG A 253 -11.35 -2.99 20.41
CA ARG A 253 -12.11 -2.72 19.18
C ARG A 253 -12.55 -1.25 19.06
N LEU A 254 -13.05 -0.68 20.14
CA LEU A 254 -13.44 0.73 20.18
C LEU A 254 -12.23 1.66 20.03
N SER A 255 -11.14 1.35 20.74
CA SER A 255 -9.90 2.12 20.67
C SER A 255 -9.24 2.05 19.29
N ALA A 256 -9.21 0.87 18.68
CA ALA A 256 -8.65 0.65 17.35
C ALA A 256 -9.45 1.37 16.25
N SER A 257 -10.78 1.36 16.34
CA SER A 257 -11.65 2.07 15.38
C SER A 257 -11.42 3.58 15.43
N LEU A 258 -11.25 4.15 16.62
CA LEU A 258 -10.91 5.58 16.76
C LEU A 258 -9.51 5.88 16.21
N ALA A 259 -8.52 5.11 16.63
CA ALA A 259 -7.14 5.28 16.18
C ALA A 259 -7.00 5.10 14.65
N TYR A 260 -7.76 4.19 14.05
CA TYR A 260 -7.83 4.04 12.60
C TYR A 260 -8.43 5.29 11.93
N ALA A 261 -9.59 5.77 12.40
CA ALA A 261 -10.25 6.95 11.85
C ALA A 261 -9.36 8.21 11.98
N GLU A 262 -8.65 8.37 13.09
CA GLU A 262 -7.70 9.47 13.30
C GLU A 262 -6.49 9.39 12.34
N ARG A 263 -5.95 8.19 12.11
CA ARG A 263 -4.86 7.97 11.14
C ARG A 263 -5.30 8.25 9.71
N GLU A 264 -6.48 7.77 9.31
CA GLU A 264 -7.06 8.05 7.99
C GLU A 264 -7.27 9.54 7.77
N ALA A 265 -7.84 10.24 8.75
CA ALA A 265 -8.02 11.69 8.67
C ALA A 265 -6.68 12.43 8.54
N LYS A 266 -5.66 12.03 9.29
CA LYS A 266 -4.31 12.62 9.20
C LYS A 266 -3.65 12.32 7.84
N HIS A 267 -3.81 11.10 7.34
CA HIS A 267 -3.26 10.72 6.04
C HIS A 267 -3.92 11.50 4.91
N ALA A 268 -5.26 11.57 4.89
CA ALA A 268 -6.01 12.38 3.93
C ALA A 268 -5.62 13.86 3.97
N ALA A 269 -5.43 14.42 5.16
CA ALA A 269 -4.96 15.81 5.32
C ALA A 269 -3.54 16.01 4.75
N THR A 270 -2.65 15.03 4.91
CA THR A 270 -1.29 15.08 4.32
C THR A 270 -1.36 15.01 2.79
N GLN A 271 -2.14 14.09 2.24
CA GLN A 271 -2.35 13.99 0.78
C GLN A 271 -2.94 15.27 0.20
N LEU A 272 -3.91 15.87 0.89
CA LEU A 272 -4.48 17.16 0.49
C LEU A 272 -3.42 18.27 0.46
N ALA A 273 -2.57 18.35 1.48
CA ALA A 273 -1.49 19.34 1.53
C ALA A 273 -0.48 19.15 0.38
N ASP A 274 -0.10 17.92 0.08
CA ASP A 274 0.81 17.58 -1.02
C ASP A 274 0.18 17.90 -2.39
N ALA A 275 -1.09 17.58 -2.58
CA ALA A 275 -1.84 17.93 -3.80
C ALA A 275 -1.95 19.45 -3.98
N GLN A 276 -2.21 20.20 -2.90
CA GLN A 276 -2.24 21.66 -2.93
C GLN A 276 -0.86 22.26 -3.27
N ALA A 277 0.23 21.70 -2.74
CA ALA A 277 1.59 22.12 -3.06
C ALA A 277 1.92 21.88 -4.55
N ARG A 278 1.57 20.69 -5.08
CA ARG A 278 1.73 20.38 -6.51
C ARG A 278 0.89 21.31 -7.40
N LEU A 279 -0.34 21.61 -7.01
CA LEU A 279 -1.19 22.55 -7.71
C LEU A 279 -0.59 23.98 -7.72
N ALA A 280 -0.03 24.44 -6.61
CA ALA A 280 0.63 25.74 -6.54
C ALA A 280 1.85 25.79 -7.49
N ALA A 281 2.71 24.77 -7.46
CA ALA A 281 3.86 24.67 -8.36
C ALA A 281 3.46 24.62 -9.84
N ALA A 282 2.41 23.86 -10.18
CA ALA A 282 1.89 23.80 -11.56
C ALA A 282 1.32 25.15 -12.02
N ARG A 283 0.64 25.90 -11.14
CA ARG A 283 0.15 27.26 -11.45
C ARG A 283 1.29 28.24 -11.69
N ASP A 284 2.39 28.14 -10.95
CA ASP A 284 3.56 28.99 -11.17
C ASP A 284 4.30 28.62 -12.47
N ALA A 285 4.44 27.33 -12.77
CA ALA A 285 4.94 26.86 -14.05
C ALA A 285 4.09 27.35 -15.23
N LEU A 286 2.77 27.34 -15.09
CA LEU A 286 1.85 27.88 -16.09
C LEU A 286 2.02 29.40 -16.30
N LYS A 287 2.26 30.17 -15.24
CA LYS A 287 2.54 31.62 -15.36
C LYS A 287 3.82 31.86 -16.17
N ILE A 288 4.89 31.09 -15.88
CA ILE A 288 6.16 31.16 -16.62
C ILE A 288 5.93 30.80 -18.10
N ALA A 289 5.28 29.66 -18.36
CA ALA A 289 4.99 29.22 -19.73
C ALA A 289 4.16 30.23 -20.53
N LYS A 290 3.19 30.88 -19.90
CA LYS A 290 2.40 31.96 -20.52
C LYS A 290 3.24 33.18 -20.85
N HIS A 291 4.15 33.56 -19.94
CA HIS A 291 5.08 34.67 -20.19
C HIS A 291 6.01 34.35 -21.37
N ASP A 292 6.60 33.14 -21.37
CA ASP A 292 7.51 32.72 -22.45
C ASP A 292 6.79 32.65 -23.80
N LEU A 293 5.53 32.19 -23.81
CA LEU A 293 4.69 32.19 -25.00
C LEU A 293 4.44 33.63 -25.52
N ASP A 294 4.17 34.57 -24.63
CA ASP A 294 3.96 35.99 -25.04
C ASP A 294 5.25 36.58 -25.62
N VAL A 295 6.38 36.38 -24.94
CA VAL A 295 7.70 36.84 -25.39
C VAL A 295 8.07 36.23 -26.75
N THR A 296 7.94 34.92 -26.90
CA THR A 296 8.28 34.21 -28.16
C THR A 296 7.32 34.60 -29.29
N THR A 297 6.03 34.82 -28.99
CA THR A 297 5.05 35.28 -29.97
C THR A 297 5.34 36.71 -30.43
N LYS A 298 5.72 37.63 -29.54
CA LYS A 298 6.14 38.98 -29.89
C LYS A 298 7.39 38.97 -30.78
N ARG A 299 8.39 38.12 -30.42
CA ARG A 299 9.60 37.94 -31.21
C ARG A 299 9.29 37.40 -32.61
N ALA A 300 8.47 36.35 -32.72
CA ALA A 300 8.04 35.79 -33.99
C ALA A 300 7.38 36.82 -34.91
N LYS A 301 6.48 37.67 -34.36
CA LYS A 301 5.84 38.78 -35.11
C LYS A 301 6.85 39.81 -35.58
N GLN A 302 7.88 40.11 -34.76
CA GLN A 302 8.92 41.06 -35.13
C GLN A 302 9.81 40.51 -36.26
N GLU A 303 10.20 39.24 -36.17
CA GLU A 303 10.97 38.60 -37.23
C GLU A 303 10.17 38.42 -38.53
N GLU A 304 8.87 38.15 -38.47
CA GLU A 304 7.97 38.13 -39.62
C GLU A 304 7.94 39.46 -40.33
N LYS A 305 7.85 40.55 -39.55
CA LYS A 305 7.93 41.91 -40.12
C LYS A 305 9.31 42.17 -40.75
N SER A 306 10.39 41.71 -40.12
CA SER A 306 11.76 41.80 -40.64
C SER A 306 11.90 41.06 -41.97
N VAL A 307 11.40 39.82 -42.05
CA VAL A 307 11.38 39.02 -43.29
C VAL A 307 10.65 39.73 -44.40
N THR A 308 9.46 40.33 -44.10
CA THR A 308 8.69 41.08 -45.08
C THR A 308 9.47 42.28 -45.61
N THR A 309 10.08 43.06 -44.70
CA THR A 309 10.87 44.24 -45.06
C THR A 309 12.11 43.86 -45.90
N CYS A 310 12.83 42.77 -45.53
CA CYS A 310 13.95 42.27 -46.30
C CYS A 310 13.53 41.75 -47.68
N GLY A 311 12.38 41.09 -47.78
CA GLY A 311 11.81 40.61 -49.03
C GLY A 311 11.41 41.77 -49.97
N GLU A 312 10.83 42.84 -49.43
CA GLU A 312 10.56 44.06 -50.21
C GLU A 312 11.83 44.74 -50.73
N ALA A 313 12.84 44.84 -49.84
CA ALA A 313 14.18 45.37 -50.24
C ALA A 313 14.86 44.50 -51.28
N GLU A 314 14.79 43.18 -51.16
CA GLU A 314 15.30 42.23 -52.19
C GLU A 314 14.57 42.47 -53.52
N ALA A 315 13.24 42.57 -53.51
CA ALA A 315 12.44 42.76 -54.70
C ALA A 315 12.83 44.10 -55.44
N GLU A 316 12.98 45.17 -54.67
CA GLU A 316 13.41 46.45 -55.21
C GLU A 316 14.84 46.42 -55.77
N LEU A 317 15.78 45.74 -55.08
CA LEU A 317 17.14 45.55 -55.57
C LEU A 317 17.19 44.66 -56.80
N LEU A 318 16.40 43.60 -56.86
CA LEU A 318 16.27 42.76 -58.07
C LEU A 318 15.66 43.52 -59.24
N LYS A 319 14.66 44.37 -58.97
CA LYS A 319 14.09 45.27 -59.99
C LYS A 319 15.13 46.25 -60.48
N ALA A 320 15.91 46.85 -59.58
CA ALA A 320 17.00 47.75 -59.95
C ALA A 320 18.07 47.04 -60.76
N ALA A 321 18.44 45.79 -60.38
CA ALA A 321 19.37 44.96 -61.12
C ALA A 321 18.86 44.63 -62.54
N ARG A 322 17.57 44.29 -62.69
CA ARG A 322 16.94 44.05 -63.99
C ARG A 322 16.96 45.28 -64.87
N VAL A 323 16.66 46.46 -64.31
CA VAL A 323 16.75 47.74 -65.02
C VAL A 323 18.19 48.02 -65.44
N ALA A 324 19.16 47.81 -64.53
CA ALA A 324 20.57 48.00 -64.85
C ALA A 324 21.04 47.05 -65.94
N TRP A 325 20.59 45.81 -65.99
CA TRP A 325 20.88 44.86 -67.05
C TRP A 325 20.23 45.22 -68.37
N ALA A 326 18.95 45.67 -68.37
CA ALA A 326 18.31 46.14 -69.59
C ALA A 326 18.97 47.42 -70.13
N GLU A 327 19.46 48.29 -69.24
CA GLU A 327 20.27 49.46 -69.66
C GLU A 327 21.61 49.08 -70.23
N ARG A 328 22.27 48.02 -69.68
CA ARG A 328 23.51 47.44 -70.24
C ARG A 328 23.32 46.99 -71.69
N ASP A 329 22.25 46.31 -71.99
CA ASP A 329 21.96 45.81 -73.36
C ASP A 329 21.63 46.96 -74.29
N ARG A 330 21.08 48.04 -73.76
CA ARG A 330 20.76 49.25 -74.54
C ARG A 330 21.95 50.15 -74.84
N VAL A 331 22.90 50.08 -73.92
CA VAL A 331 24.09 50.94 -74.00
C VAL A 331 25.36 50.09 -74.24
N ALA A 332 25.34 49.22 -75.25
CA ALA A 332 26.42 48.29 -75.54
C ALA A 332 27.77 48.95 -75.80
N LYS A 333 27.86 50.30 -75.97
CA LYS A 333 29.09 51.09 -76.09
C LYS A 333 29.59 51.66 -74.73
N LEU A 334 28.84 51.56 -73.66
CA LEU A 334 29.26 52.03 -72.36
C LEU A 334 29.28 50.82 -71.35
N LEU A 335 29.84 49.72 -71.85
CA LEU A 335 29.74 48.41 -71.22
C LEU A 335 30.28 48.36 -69.77
N HIS A 336 31.35 49.10 -69.53
CA HIS A 336 32.06 49.01 -68.25
C HIS A 336 31.34 49.62 -67.07
N ASP A 337 30.69 50.77 -67.25
CA ASP A 337 30.01 51.46 -66.19
C ASP A 337 28.65 50.79 -65.86
N ALA A 338 27.96 50.28 -66.90
CA ALA A 338 26.69 49.57 -66.72
C ALA A 338 26.89 48.19 -66.04
N GLU A 339 27.98 47.50 -66.40
CA GLU A 339 28.33 46.23 -65.69
C GLU A 339 28.70 46.47 -64.27
N SER A 340 29.39 47.56 -63.94
CA SER A 340 29.69 47.92 -62.56
C SER A 340 28.45 48.16 -61.76
N VAL A 341 27.48 48.92 -62.31
CA VAL A 341 26.20 49.20 -61.62
C VAL A 341 25.33 47.94 -61.46
N ALA A 342 25.26 47.11 -62.52
CA ALA A 342 24.51 45.86 -62.47
C ALA A 342 25.13 44.88 -61.45
N ASN A 343 26.46 44.80 -61.41
CA ASN A 343 27.16 43.98 -60.44
C ASN A 343 26.97 44.50 -59.00
N GLU A 344 26.99 45.81 -58.80
CA GLU A 344 26.71 46.40 -57.51
C GLU A 344 25.25 46.13 -57.05
N ALA A 345 24.28 46.29 -57.97
CA ALA A 345 22.90 45.99 -57.70
C ALA A 345 22.67 44.50 -57.40
N GLN A 346 23.35 43.63 -58.14
CA GLN A 346 23.30 42.17 -57.86
C GLN A 346 23.93 41.82 -56.49
N ALA A 347 25.09 42.43 -56.20
CA ALA A 347 25.69 42.23 -54.87
C ALA A 347 24.77 42.70 -53.73
N LYS A 348 24.09 43.82 -53.95
CA LYS A 348 23.08 44.32 -52.99
C LYS A 348 21.87 43.38 -52.92
N ALA A 349 21.41 42.84 -54.06
CA ALA A 349 20.34 41.85 -54.11
C ALA A 349 20.73 40.54 -53.44
N ASP A 350 21.96 40.06 -53.66
CA ASP A 350 22.48 38.86 -53.01
C ASP A 350 22.64 39.05 -51.51
N ALA A 351 23.09 40.25 -51.07
CA ALA A 351 23.17 40.58 -49.67
C ALA A 351 21.76 40.64 -49.04
N ALA A 352 20.77 41.24 -49.75
CA ALA A 352 19.38 41.24 -49.28
C ALA A 352 18.75 39.87 -49.27
N THR A 353 19.06 39.01 -50.27
CA THR A 353 18.61 37.63 -50.32
C THR A 353 19.19 36.81 -49.17
N LYS A 354 20.48 37.02 -48.86
CA LYS A 354 21.10 36.42 -47.69
C LYS A 354 20.42 36.90 -46.40
N SER A 355 20.23 38.23 -46.27
CA SER A 355 19.56 38.83 -45.10
C SER A 355 18.15 38.29 -44.92
N ARG A 356 17.38 38.13 -46.02
CA ARG A 356 16.04 37.51 -45.97
C ARG A 356 16.09 36.06 -45.51
N ARG A 357 17.05 35.24 -46.05
CA ARG A 357 17.22 33.85 -45.62
C ARG A 357 17.61 33.75 -44.14
N ASP A 358 18.53 34.61 -43.71
CA ASP A 358 18.93 34.67 -42.31
C ASP A 358 17.73 35.03 -41.41
N ALA A 359 16.90 36.00 -41.85
CA ALA A 359 15.67 36.35 -41.16
C ALA A 359 14.60 35.25 -41.20
N GLU A 360 14.45 34.53 -42.34
CA GLU A 360 13.59 33.33 -42.44
C GLU A 360 14.02 32.23 -41.52
N TRP A 361 15.36 31.98 -41.41
CA TRP A 361 15.91 31.02 -40.46
C TRP A 361 15.58 31.43 -39.01
N ILE A 362 15.83 32.69 -38.64
CA ILE A 362 15.47 33.23 -37.32
C ILE A 362 13.97 33.12 -37.06
N LEU A 363 13.13 33.39 -38.05
CA LEU A 363 11.69 33.22 -37.96
C LEU A 363 11.33 31.75 -37.72
N GLY A 364 12.02 30.83 -38.40
CA GLY A 364 11.87 29.37 -38.21
C GLY A 364 12.17 28.97 -36.76
N GLU A 365 13.30 29.43 -36.25
CA GLU A 365 13.70 29.20 -34.85
C GLU A 365 12.67 29.80 -33.85
N ALA A 366 12.24 31.05 -34.10
CA ALA A 366 11.25 31.73 -33.27
C ALA A 366 9.89 30.99 -33.30
N ARG A 367 9.47 30.50 -34.49
CA ARG A 367 8.24 29.69 -34.62
C ARG A 367 8.35 28.34 -33.92
N ALA A 368 9.52 27.67 -34.02
CA ALA A 368 9.78 26.44 -33.29
C ALA A 368 9.75 26.68 -31.77
N ALA A 369 10.39 27.76 -31.30
CA ALA A 369 10.32 28.15 -29.90
C ALA A 369 8.91 28.50 -29.44
N ALA A 370 8.13 29.19 -30.24
CA ALA A 370 6.74 29.49 -29.97
C ALA A 370 5.86 28.22 -29.94
N SER A 371 6.14 27.26 -30.84
CA SER A 371 5.46 25.97 -30.84
C SER A 371 5.80 25.16 -29.59
N ALA A 372 7.09 25.10 -29.22
CA ALA A 372 7.52 24.46 -27.99
C ALA A 372 6.91 25.14 -26.73
N ALA A 373 6.85 26.47 -26.71
CA ALA A 373 6.23 27.20 -25.63
C ALA A 373 4.71 26.94 -25.55
N ARG A 374 4.03 26.76 -26.68
CA ARG A 374 2.62 26.34 -26.72
C ARG A 374 2.43 24.96 -26.15
N ALA A 375 3.25 23.98 -26.58
CA ALA A 375 3.21 22.62 -26.07
C ALA A 375 3.48 22.58 -24.55
N ASN A 376 4.44 23.37 -24.08
CA ASN A 376 4.72 23.51 -22.66
C ASN A 376 3.56 24.16 -21.90
N ASN A 377 2.91 25.15 -22.51
CA ASN A 377 1.72 25.76 -21.90
C ASN A 377 0.53 24.79 -21.86
N GLU A 378 0.32 23.99 -22.91
CA GLU A 378 -0.70 22.94 -22.94
C GLU A 378 -0.42 21.87 -21.87
N ALA A 379 0.84 21.38 -21.83
CA ALA A 379 1.24 20.42 -20.80
C ALA A 379 1.14 20.99 -19.37
N ALA A 380 1.45 22.27 -19.19
CA ALA A 380 1.26 22.93 -17.90
C ALA A 380 -0.22 23.07 -17.54
N GLN A 381 -1.09 23.35 -18.52
CA GLN A 381 -2.54 23.38 -18.32
C GLN A 381 -3.10 22.01 -17.96
N GLU A 382 -2.67 20.95 -18.66
CA GLU A 382 -3.04 19.57 -18.33
C GLU A 382 -2.59 19.21 -16.91
N SER A 383 -1.35 19.59 -16.55
CA SER A 383 -0.83 19.37 -15.19
C SER A 383 -1.64 20.13 -14.14
N VAL A 384 -2.06 21.38 -14.42
CA VAL A 384 -2.95 22.13 -13.51
C VAL A 384 -4.29 21.42 -13.36
N THR A 385 -4.88 20.98 -14.47
CA THR A 385 -6.16 20.27 -14.43
C THR A 385 -6.06 18.97 -13.63
N ALA A 386 -5.00 18.18 -13.87
CA ALA A 386 -4.76 16.97 -13.13
C ALA A 386 -4.56 17.23 -11.62
N CYS A 387 -3.79 18.26 -11.26
CA CYS A 387 -3.61 18.63 -9.86
C CYS A 387 -4.90 19.20 -9.22
N GLU A 388 -5.74 19.87 -10.00
CA GLU A 388 -7.05 20.34 -9.52
C GLU A 388 -8.00 19.17 -9.25
N GLU A 389 -8.01 18.17 -10.12
CA GLU A 389 -8.77 16.93 -9.92
C GLU A 389 -8.26 16.16 -8.71
N GLU A 390 -6.93 16.03 -8.57
CA GLU A 390 -6.31 15.37 -7.42
C GLU A 390 -6.60 16.12 -6.11
N ALA A 391 -6.49 17.44 -6.10
CA ALA A 391 -6.84 18.25 -4.93
C ALA A 391 -8.34 18.18 -4.58
N ALA A 392 -9.21 18.09 -5.59
CA ALA A 392 -10.63 17.91 -5.38
C ALA A 392 -10.94 16.49 -4.83
N SER A 393 -10.21 15.47 -5.30
CA SER A 393 -10.31 14.10 -4.77
C SER A 393 -9.85 14.05 -3.31
N ALA A 394 -8.65 14.57 -3.04
CA ALA A 394 -8.12 14.65 -1.67
C ALA A 394 -9.03 15.43 -0.71
N THR A 395 -9.66 16.50 -1.19
CA THR A 395 -10.64 17.25 -0.39
C THR A 395 -11.87 16.43 -0.05
N ARG A 396 -12.35 15.61 -1.01
CA ARG A 396 -13.49 14.70 -0.75
C ARG A 396 -13.12 13.59 0.24
N GLU A 397 -11.91 13.05 0.09
CA GLU A 397 -11.39 12.01 0.99
C GLU A 397 -11.22 12.55 2.42
N ASP A 398 -10.63 13.75 2.58
CA ASP A 398 -10.54 14.42 3.88
C ASP A 398 -11.92 14.65 4.50
N ALA A 399 -12.87 15.14 3.73
CA ALA A 399 -14.23 15.33 4.22
C ALA A 399 -14.90 14.02 4.67
N LEU A 400 -14.71 12.96 3.89
CA LEU A 400 -15.22 11.62 4.24
C LEU A 400 -14.52 11.04 5.48
N ALA A 401 -13.20 11.23 5.59
CA ALA A 401 -12.44 10.80 6.77
C ALA A 401 -12.90 11.55 8.04
N GLN A 402 -13.11 12.86 7.93
CA GLN A 402 -13.64 13.66 9.04
C GLN A 402 -15.08 13.27 9.42
N GLU A 403 -15.91 12.93 8.45
CA GLU A 403 -17.26 12.43 8.73
C GLU A 403 -17.23 11.08 9.44
N ARG A 404 -16.36 10.17 9.00
CA ARG A 404 -16.13 8.87 9.66
C ARG A 404 -15.64 9.06 11.10
N LEU A 405 -14.66 9.95 11.30
CA LEU A 405 -14.15 10.29 12.63
C LEU A 405 -15.27 10.78 13.55
N LYS A 406 -16.11 11.71 13.08
CA LYS A 406 -17.26 12.21 13.85
C LYS A 406 -18.26 11.10 14.19
N LYS A 407 -18.57 10.23 13.21
CA LYS A 407 -19.49 9.10 13.43
C LYS A 407 -18.92 8.12 14.46
N THR A 408 -17.61 7.81 14.34
CA THR A 408 -16.94 6.91 15.29
C THR A 408 -16.91 7.50 16.70
N GLN A 409 -16.61 8.79 16.83
CA GLN A 409 -16.65 9.48 18.12
C GLN A 409 -18.06 9.45 18.74
N ALA A 410 -19.09 9.68 17.94
CA ALA A 410 -20.47 9.63 18.41
C ALA A 410 -20.87 8.22 18.89
N LEU A 411 -20.45 7.18 18.16
CA LEU A 411 -20.68 5.78 18.55
C LEU A 411 -19.95 5.44 19.86
N ILE A 412 -18.72 5.89 20.02
CA ILE A 412 -17.96 5.68 21.26
C ILE A 412 -18.63 6.37 22.45
N GLU A 413 -19.13 7.59 22.28
CA GLU A 413 -19.88 8.29 23.33
C GLU A 413 -21.18 7.57 23.67
N GLU A 414 -21.90 7.06 22.66
CA GLU A 414 -23.12 6.27 22.86
C GLU A 414 -22.83 4.98 23.61
N GLU A 415 -21.78 4.23 23.21
CA GLU A 415 -21.41 2.98 23.91
C GLU A 415 -20.89 3.25 25.32
N ARG A 416 -20.14 4.33 25.55
CA ARG A 416 -19.76 4.76 26.90
C ARG A 416 -20.96 5.11 27.77
N ALA A 417 -21.95 5.79 27.17
CA ALA A 417 -23.20 6.10 27.89
C ALA A 417 -23.97 4.83 28.26
N LYS A 418 -24.05 3.85 27.32
CA LYS A 418 -24.68 2.54 27.56
C LYS A 418 -23.93 1.76 28.64
N ALA A 419 -22.60 1.73 28.57
CA ALA A 419 -21.76 1.06 29.56
C ALA A 419 -21.91 1.70 30.95
N LYS A 420 -21.97 3.04 31.01
CA LYS A 420 -22.22 3.75 32.26
C LYS A 420 -23.60 3.45 32.84
N ALA A 421 -24.63 3.46 31.98
CA ALA A 421 -26.00 3.10 32.42
C ALA A 421 -26.10 1.64 32.90
N ALA A 422 -25.40 0.72 32.21
CA ALA A 422 -25.31 -0.68 32.62
C ALA A 422 -24.60 -0.85 33.99
N ALA A 423 -23.52 -0.09 34.18
CA ALA A 423 -22.78 -0.09 35.44
C ALA A 423 -23.64 0.50 36.60
N GLU A 424 -24.37 1.59 36.34
CA GLU A 424 -25.30 2.18 37.28
C GLU A 424 -26.45 1.21 37.65
N HIS A 425 -27.00 0.52 36.64
CA HIS A 425 -28.02 -0.51 36.84
C HIS A 425 -27.49 -1.73 37.60
N ALA A 426 -26.24 -2.14 37.31
CA ALA A 426 -25.57 -3.20 38.06
C ALA A 426 -25.35 -2.80 39.54
N LEU A 427 -24.99 -1.54 39.75
CA LEU A 427 -24.83 -0.98 41.09
C LEU A 427 -26.18 -0.91 41.86
N GLU A 428 -27.27 -0.55 41.18
CA GLU A 428 -28.62 -0.60 41.72
C GLU A 428 -29.07 -2.02 42.08
N LEU A 429 -28.76 -2.99 41.24
CA LEU A 429 -29.03 -4.41 41.50
C LEU A 429 -28.20 -4.95 42.68
N ALA A 430 -26.98 -4.45 42.87
CA ALA A 430 -26.13 -4.82 43.99
C ALA A 430 -26.60 -4.24 45.34
N HIS A 431 -27.41 -3.16 45.29
CA HIS A 431 -27.98 -2.50 46.49
C HIS A 431 -29.38 -2.98 46.88
N LYS A 432 -29.96 -3.96 46.16
CA LYS A 432 -31.17 -4.62 46.63
C LYS A 432 -30.82 -5.58 47.77
N PRO A 433 -31.37 -5.35 48.95
CA PRO A 433 -31.03 -6.18 50.09
C PRO A 433 -31.54 -7.60 49.89
N ALA A 434 -30.62 -8.53 49.85
CA ALA A 434 -30.94 -9.95 49.89
C ALA A 434 -31.69 -10.26 51.21
N ALA A 435 -32.86 -10.79 51.02
CA ALA A 435 -33.71 -11.26 52.11
C ALA A 435 -32.97 -12.25 53.02
N LYS A 436 -33.05 -11.97 54.28
CA LYS A 436 -32.54 -12.81 55.35
C LYS A 436 -33.08 -14.24 55.26
N LYS A 437 -32.21 -15.20 55.36
CA LYS A 437 -32.49 -16.49 56.01
C LYS A 437 -31.33 -16.88 56.92
N PRO A 438 -31.61 -17.65 57.95
CA PRO A 438 -31.07 -17.37 59.27
C PRO A 438 -29.82 -18.22 59.63
N ALA A 439 -29.26 -17.75 60.72
CA ALA A 439 -28.09 -18.18 61.42
C ALA A 439 -27.87 -19.69 61.58
N ALA A 440 -26.67 -20.11 61.45
CA ALA A 440 -26.10 -21.18 62.24
C ALA A 440 -24.79 -20.72 62.88
N LYS A 441 -24.76 -20.83 64.20
CA LYS A 441 -23.65 -20.49 65.07
C LYS A 441 -22.41 -21.35 64.90
N ARG A 442 -21.29 -20.78 65.09
CA ARG A 442 -20.05 -21.20 65.82
C ARG A 442 -18.83 -20.72 65.08
N SER A 443 -17.75 -20.27 65.63
CA SER A 443 -17.26 -19.94 66.99
C SER A 443 -15.97 -19.19 66.83
N ARG A 444 -15.85 -18.15 67.53
CA ARG A 444 -14.67 -17.53 68.14
C ARG A 444 -13.28 -18.17 67.84
N SER A 445 -12.38 -17.44 67.25
CA SER A 445 -11.00 -17.36 67.74
C SER A 445 -10.43 -15.98 67.42
N THR A 446 -10.03 -15.36 68.48
CA THR A 446 -9.36 -14.07 68.60
C THR A 446 -7.91 -14.16 68.15
N ARG A 447 -7.41 -13.16 67.46
CA ARG A 447 -6.18 -12.46 67.89
C ARG A 447 -5.90 -11.23 67.04
N LYS A 448 -6.01 -10.11 67.74
CA LYS A 448 -5.16 -8.92 67.88
C LYS A 448 -4.15 -8.64 66.75
N SER A 449 -4.36 -7.48 66.10
CA SER A 449 -3.61 -6.24 66.37
C SER A 449 -2.21 -6.15 65.80
N ALA A 450 -2.01 -5.26 64.85
CA ALA A 450 -1.09 -4.14 65.05
C ALA A 450 -1.24 -3.15 63.86
N ALA A 451 -1.52 -1.96 64.24
CA ALA A 451 -1.43 -0.79 63.37
C ALA A 451 0.05 -0.42 63.17
N THR A 452 0.40 0.05 62.03
CA THR A 452 1.45 1.07 61.91
C THR A 452 1.34 1.84 60.59
N LYS A 453 0.93 3.06 60.71
CA LYS A 453 1.47 4.30 60.13
C LYS A 453 1.82 4.36 58.65
N GLU A 454 1.11 5.26 57.99
CA GLU A 454 1.64 6.10 56.90
C GLU A 454 2.99 6.73 57.25
N PRO A 455 3.80 7.03 56.26
CA PRO A 455 4.34 8.38 56.21
C PRO A 455 4.15 9.06 54.84
N THR A 456 3.59 10.21 54.97
CA THR A 456 3.72 11.49 54.26
C THR A 456 4.77 11.62 53.17
N ALA A 457 4.28 12.32 52.15
CA ALA A 457 4.97 12.92 51.03
C ALA A 457 6.31 13.59 51.34
N SER A 458 7.25 13.46 50.40
CA SER A 458 8.21 14.50 50.13
C SER A 458 8.60 14.52 48.63
N LYS A 459 8.39 15.67 48.04
CA LYS A 459 8.76 16.08 46.73
C LYS A 459 10.30 16.30 46.73
N PRO A 460 11.05 15.88 45.73
CA PRO A 460 12.37 16.43 45.50
C PRO A 460 12.36 17.49 44.39
N ALA A 461 13.14 18.51 44.70
CA ALA A 461 13.39 19.71 43.92
C ALA A 461 14.16 19.44 42.62
N ALA A 462 13.95 20.35 41.68
CA ALA A 462 14.66 20.44 40.42
C ALA A 462 16.18 20.60 40.63
N ALA A 463 16.97 19.74 40.00
CA ALA A 463 18.40 19.96 39.79
C ALA A 463 18.65 20.22 38.29
N LYS A 464 19.21 21.40 38.00
CA LYS A 464 19.76 21.77 36.69
C LYS A 464 20.96 20.88 36.35
N PRO A 465 21.10 20.41 35.13
CA PRO A 465 22.34 19.78 34.71
C PRO A 465 23.40 20.84 34.35
N ALA A 466 24.61 20.61 34.89
CA ALA A 466 25.79 21.35 34.59
C ALA A 466 26.28 21.13 33.15
N ALA A 467 26.77 22.19 32.52
CA ALA A 467 27.39 22.19 31.22
C ALA A 467 28.69 21.37 31.22
N THR A 468 28.74 20.27 30.52
CA THR A 468 29.97 19.53 30.22
C THR A 468 30.52 20.01 28.87
N LYS A 469 31.72 20.59 28.91
CA LYS A 469 32.51 21.00 27.75
C LYS A 469 32.85 19.80 26.88
N VAL A 470 32.46 19.87 25.62
CA VAL A 470 32.89 18.95 24.57
C VAL A 470 34.24 19.41 24.01
N PRO A 471 35.26 18.56 23.89
CA PRO A 471 36.52 18.93 23.25
C PRO A 471 36.33 18.99 21.72
N ALA A 472 36.93 20.00 21.11
CA ALA A 472 36.96 20.22 19.67
C ALA A 472 37.63 19.03 18.94
N THR A 473 36.90 18.36 18.09
CA THR A 473 37.44 17.38 17.14
C THR A 473 37.79 18.07 15.82
N LYS A 474 39.00 17.77 15.37
CA LYS A 474 39.69 18.26 14.17
C LYS A 474 38.86 18.01 12.90
N LYS A 475 38.87 19.01 12.00
CA LYS A 475 38.38 18.91 10.62
C LYS A 475 38.98 17.69 9.89
N PRO A 476 38.20 16.91 9.15
CA PRO A 476 38.76 15.96 8.20
C PRO A 476 39.27 16.69 6.95
N VAL A 477 40.48 16.34 6.55
CA VAL A 477 41.15 16.75 5.33
C VAL A 477 40.38 16.24 4.11
N ALA A 478 40.05 17.13 3.18
CA ALA A 478 39.44 16.82 1.92
C ALA A 478 40.37 15.94 1.07
N LYS A 479 40.01 14.69 0.84
CA LYS A 479 40.62 13.84 -0.21
C LYS A 479 40.17 14.34 -1.58
N LYS A 480 41.17 14.81 -2.37
CA LYS A 480 41.02 15.09 -3.81
C LYS A 480 40.48 13.85 -4.56
N VAL A 481 39.36 14.04 -5.24
CA VAL A 481 38.88 13.12 -6.25
C VAL A 481 39.74 13.30 -7.50
N PRO A 482 40.26 12.22 -8.14
CA PRO A 482 40.98 12.32 -9.40
C PRO A 482 40.03 12.66 -10.54
N ALA A 483 40.46 13.56 -11.43
CA ALA A 483 39.76 13.93 -12.65
C ALA A 483 39.57 12.72 -13.58
N PRO A 484 38.48 12.64 -14.36
CA PRO A 484 38.30 11.56 -15.34
C PRO A 484 39.24 11.74 -16.51
N ALA A 485 39.89 10.63 -16.89
CA ALA A 485 40.79 10.53 -18.05
C ALA A 485 40.05 10.85 -19.35
N LYS A 486 40.73 11.61 -20.22
CA LYS A 486 40.31 11.92 -21.60
C LYS A 486 40.06 10.62 -22.39
N ALA A 487 38.81 10.45 -22.84
CA ALA A 487 38.46 9.42 -23.81
C ALA A 487 39.07 9.77 -25.18
N THR A 488 39.92 8.93 -25.69
CA THR A 488 40.43 8.95 -27.05
C THR A 488 39.32 8.65 -28.04
N ALA A 489 39.17 9.52 -29.04
CA ALA A 489 38.24 9.38 -30.13
C ALA A 489 38.54 8.10 -30.94
N LYS A 490 37.60 7.17 -31.05
CA LYS A 490 37.59 6.09 -32.01
C LYS A 490 36.88 6.56 -33.29
N LYS A 491 37.50 6.34 -34.42
CA LYS A 491 37.01 6.56 -35.79
C LYS A 491 35.64 5.89 -36.03
N PRO A 492 34.79 6.48 -36.88
CA PRO A 492 33.52 5.87 -37.25
C PRO A 492 33.72 4.64 -38.14
N VAL A 493 33.05 3.55 -37.78
CA VAL A 493 32.92 2.35 -38.59
C VAL A 493 31.77 2.55 -39.58
N ALA A 494 31.99 2.20 -40.84
CA ALA A 494 31.02 2.28 -41.93
C ALA A 494 29.76 1.44 -41.71
N PRO A 495 28.59 1.81 -42.28
CA PRO A 495 27.33 1.09 -42.07
C PRO A 495 27.32 -0.24 -42.81
N ALA A 496 26.89 -1.28 -42.12
CA ALA A 496 26.66 -2.61 -42.66
C ALA A 496 25.45 -2.62 -43.61
N LYS A 497 25.60 -3.37 -44.69
CA LYS A 497 24.63 -3.54 -45.77
C LYS A 497 23.28 -4.08 -45.29
N SER A 498 22.22 -3.50 -45.82
CA SER A 498 20.82 -3.90 -45.70
C SER A 498 20.56 -5.33 -46.20
N VAL A 499 19.84 -6.12 -45.40
CA VAL A 499 19.27 -7.43 -45.77
C VAL A 499 17.94 -7.17 -46.50
N PRO A 500 17.60 -7.85 -47.59
CA PRO A 500 16.41 -7.59 -48.38
C PRO A 500 15.12 -8.11 -47.67
N ALA A 501 14.04 -7.33 -47.80
CA ALA A 501 12.72 -7.61 -47.33
C ALA A 501 12.12 -8.87 -47.95
N ALA A 502 11.56 -9.74 -47.11
CA ALA A 502 10.77 -10.89 -47.57
C ALA A 502 9.42 -10.41 -48.11
N LYS A 503 9.05 -10.95 -49.26
CA LYS A 503 7.82 -10.69 -50.00
C LYS A 503 6.59 -11.16 -49.19
N SER A 504 5.61 -10.27 -49.00
CA SER A 504 4.30 -10.56 -48.49
C SER A 504 3.49 -11.44 -49.42
N ALA A 505 2.87 -12.51 -48.90
CA ALA A 505 1.91 -13.36 -49.59
C ALA A 505 0.54 -12.64 -49.73
N PRO A 506 -0.25 -12.95 -50.79
CA PRO A 506 -1.47 -12.21 -51.10
C PRO A 506 -2.65 -12.61 -50.21
N ALA A 507 -3.49 -11.61 -49.89
CA ALA A 507 -4.73 -11.73 -49.14
C ALA A 507 -5.75 -12.66 -49.82
N ARG A 508 -6.31 -13.60 -49.04
CA ARG A 508 -7.48 -14.41 -49.45
C ARG A 508 -8.74 -13.55 -49.36
N LYS A 509 -9.52 -13.57 -50.43
CA LYS A 509 -10.89 -13.01 -50.52
C LYS A 509 -11.86 -13.77 -49.62
N PRO A 510 -12.83 -13.09 -49.01
CA PRO A 510 -13.90 -13.77 -48.28
C PRO A 510 -14.95 -14.39 -49.24
N THR A 511 -15.35 -15.61 -48.93
CA THR A 511 -16.50 -16.30 -49.56
C THR A 511 -17.81 -15.83 -48.97
N PRO A 512 -18.92 -15.78 -49.75
CA PRO A 512 -20.21 -15.30 -49.25
C PRO A 512 -20.92 -16.33 -48.40
N LYS A 513 -21.58 -15.87 -47.33
CA LYS A 513 -22.55 -16.66 -46.55
C LYS A 513 -23.78 -16.91 -47.37
N THR A 514 -24.15 -18.19 -47.57
CA THR A 514 -25.50 -18.63 -47.93
C THR A 514 -26.35 -18.69 -46.68
N ALA A 515 -27.56 -18.15 -46.77
CA ALA A 515 -28.61 -18.26 -45.81
C ALA A 515 -29.23 -19.66 -45.84
N GLU A 516 -29.45 -20.27 -44.68
CA GLU A 516 -30.64 -20.98 -44.23
C GLU A 516 -30.67 -20.99 -42.70
#